data_ea11b5779f537f7000203e79a86720ca
#
_entry.id   ea11b5779f537f7000203e79a86720ca
#
_cell.length_a   1.000
_cell.length_b   1.000
_cell.length_c   1.000
_cell.angle_alpha   90.00
_cell.angle_beta   90.00
_cell.angle_gamma   90.00
#
_symmetry.space_group_name_H-M   'P 1'
#
loop_
_entity.id
_entity.type
_entity.pdbx_description
1 polymer ?
#
loop_
_entity_poly.entity_id
_entity_poly.type
_entity_poly.pdbx_seq_one_letter_code
_entity_poly.pdbx_strand_id
1 'polypeptide(L)'
;MSGDAPTVRWITAFLDTARESAEVSETFWSRVTGYHVSPSRGERDEFATLLPATGDAHLKVQRVVQTPPGGLHLDLHTDDVRGLAHRAEDLGASASYLDLGYVVCGSPGGMTFCVVDHPGAMRTQPSTWPGGRSMVDEVCLDVPPSRWGEESEFWSALTGWSPKDHDLFPEYRRIAPPQAFGLSLLLQRLDDEQPVVTGHLDLAADDFTAEAGRHMALGARVVRHLSNWIVLEDPVGRTYCVTARTPR
;
A
#
# COMPACT_ATOMS: atom_id res chain seq x y z
N MET A 1 15.93 22.47 22.42
CA MET A 1 16.28 21.96 21.08
C MET A 1 14.96 21.58 20.43
N SER A 2 14.44 22.42 19.55
CA SER A 2 13.26 22.08 18.72
C SER A 2 13.75 21.13 17.65
N GLY A 3 13.77 19.82 17.96
CA GLY A 3 13.89 18.82 16.91
C GLY A 3 12.65 18.90 16.02
N ASP A 4 12.84 18.94 14.70
CA ASP A 4 11.74 18.81 13.76
C ASP A 4 10.98 17.52 14.09
N ALA A 5 9.63 17.58 13.99
CA ALA A 5 8.81 16.40 14.22
C ALA A 5 9.20 15.28 13.24
N PRO A 6 9.24 14.00 13.69
CA PRO A 6 9.60 12.89 12.83
C PRO A 6 8.64 12.83 11.63
N THR A 7 9.21 12.65 10.43
CA THR A 7 8.46 12.70 9.17
C THR A 7 8.54 11.37 8.43
N VAL A 8 7.45 10.99 7.75
CA VAL A 8 7.46 9.87 6.81
C VAL A 8 8.21 10.29 5.55
N ARG A 9 9.27 9.56 5.20
CA ARG A 9 10.13 9.80 4.04
C ARG A 9 9.73 8.96 2.83
N TRP A 10 9.18 7.78 3.06
CA TRP A 10 8.79 6.83 2.03
C TRP A 10 7.72 5.87 2.56
N ILE A 11 6.92 5.30 1.68
CA ILE A 11 5.99 4.21 2.01
C ILE A 11 6.31 3.03 1.11
N THR A 12 6.40 1.85 1.71
CA THR A 12 6.43 0.56 1.02
C THR A 12 5.17 -0.22 1.39
N ALA A 13 4.48 -0.78 0.40
CA ALA A 13 3.41 -1.73 0.64
C ALA A 13 3.94 -3.17 0.56
N PHE A 14 3.59 -3.98 1.53
CA PHE A 14 3.86 -5.42 1.53
C PHE A 14 2.62 -6.21 1.11
N LEU A 15 2.84 -7.15 0.23
CA LEU A 15 1.86 -8.16 -0.14
C LEU A 15 2.09 -9.39 0.76
N ASP A 16 1.27 -9.50 1.81
CA ASP A 16 1.33 -10.62 2.75
C ASP A 16 0.58 -11.81 2.15
N THR A 17 1.29 -12.89 1.90
CA THR A 17 0.74 -14.06 1.22
C THR A 17 1.14 -15.33 1.96
N ALA A 18 0.19 -16.24 2.16
CA ALA A 18 0.48 -17.56 2.72
C ALA A 18 1.55 -18.29 1.89
N ARG A 19 2.47 -18.98 2.57
CA ARG A 19 3.65 -19.60 1.92
C ARG A 19 3.31 -20.48 0.73
N GLU A 20 2.24 -21.25 0.84
CA GLU A 20 1.77 -22.16 -0.22
C GLU A 20 1.33 -21.44 -1.49
N SER A 21 0.94 -20.16 -1.39
CA SER A 21 0.45 -19.32 -2.51
C SER A 21 1.45 -18.26 -2.92
N ALA A 22 2.59 -18.13 -2.23
CA ALA A 22 3.52 -17.02 -2.39
C ALA A 22 4.10 -16.93 -3.81
N GLU A 23 4.52 -18.06 -4.39
CA GLU A 23 5.09 -18.09 -5.75
C GLU A 23 4.07 -17.63 -6.81
N VAL A 24 2.81 -17.98 -6.65
CA VAL A 24 1.72 -17.54 -7.54
C VAL A 24 1.53 -16.04 -7.45
N SER A 25 1.47 -15.48 -6.24
CA SER A 25 1.35 -14.05 -5.98
C SER A 25 2.57 -13.27 -6.52
N GLU A 26 3.78 -13.71 -6.21
CA GLU A 26 5.03 -13.08 -6.67
C GLU A 26 5.13 -13.06 -8.20
N THR A 27 4.80 -14.18 -8.85
CA THR A 27 4.80 -14.28 -10.32
C THR A 27 3.77 -13.32 -10.94
N PHE A 28 2.57 -13.29 -10.38
CA PHE A 28 1.51 -12.39 -10.86
C PHE A 28 1.92 -10.93 -10.73
N TRP A 29 2.32 -10.48 -9.54
CA TRP A 29 2.67 -9.09 -9.28
C TRP A 29 3.96 -8.65 -10.02
N SER A 30 4.91 -9.55 -10.21
CA SER A 30 6.07 -9.31 -11.08
C SER A 30 5.64 -8.99 -12.52
N ARG A 31 4.70 -9.77 -13.08
CA ARG A 31 4.19 -9.56 -14.45
C ARG A 31 3.27 -8.34 -14.55
N VAL A 32 2.47 -8.06 -13.54
CA VAL A 32 1.59 -6.89 -13.48
C VAL A 32 2.41 -5.61 -13.48
N THR A 33 3.44 -5.53 -12.64
CA THR A 33 4.25 -4.33 -12.48
C THR A 33 5.41 -4.23 -13.47
N GLY A 34 5.85 -5.34 -14.04
CA GLY A 34 7.09 -5.43 -14.82
C GLY A 34 8.35 -5.43 -13.94
N TYR A 35 8.21 -5.64 -12.64
CA TYR A 35 9.32 -5.64 -11.68
C TYR A 35 9.90 -7.05 -11.52
N HIS A 36 11.19 -7.11 -11.16
CA HIS A 36 11.84 -8.38 -10.85
C HIS A 36 11.69 -8.71 -9.37
N VAL A 37 11.39 -9.98 -9.06
CA VAL A 37 11.43 -10.46 -7.69
C VAL A 37 12.88 -10.64 -7.26
N SER A 38 13.30 -9.99 -6.17
CA SER A 38 14.64 -10.16 -5.60
C SER A 38 14.82 -11.57 -5.03
N PRO A 39 16.06 -12.03 -4.79
CA PRO A 39 16.28 -13.18 -3.94
C PRO A 39 15.58 -13.02 -2.60
N SER A 40 15.05 -14.12 -2.08
CA SER A 40 14.43 -14.14 -0.75
C SER A 40 15.45 -13.82 0.33
N ARG A 41 14.98 -13.25 1.43
CA ARG A 41 15.77 -12.91 2.62
C ARG A 41 14.96 -13.13 3.90
N GLY A 42 15.61 -12.97 5.04
CA GLY A 42 15.07 -13.32 6.36
C GLY A 42 15.48 -14.74 6.77
N GLU A 43 15.30 -15.08 8.03
CA GLU A 43 15.73 -16.38 8.58
C GLU A 43 14.98 -17.59 7.97
N ARG A 44 13.79 -17.35 7.42
CA ARG A 44 12.91 -18.34 6.82
C ARG A 44 12.55 -18.01 5.38
N ASP A 45 13.39 -17.21 4.69
CA ASP A 45 13.13 -16.74 3.32
C ASP A 45 11.75 -16.05 3.16
N GLU A 46 11.32 -15.33 4.19
CA GLU A 46 9.99 -14.76 4.24
C GLU A 46 9.84 -13.46 3.44
N PHE A 47 10.93 -12.76 3.11
CA PHE A 47 10.84 -11.46 2.44
C PHE A 47 11.44 -11.48 1.04
N ALA A 48 10.80 -10.83 0.09
CA ALA A 48 11.38 -10.44 -1.18
C ALA A 48 10.91 -9.03 -1.58
N THR A 49 11.63 -8.42 -2.53
CA THR A 49 11.30 -7.09 -3.04
C THR A 49 10.93 -7.20 -4.50
N LEU A 50 9.89 -6.50 -4.91
CA LEU A 50 9.57 -6.27 -6.32
C LEU A 50 10.42 -5.09 -6.80
N LEU A 51 11.51 -5.39 -7.49
CA LEU A 51 12.54 -4.43 -7.92
C LEU A 51 12.13 -3.78 -9.24
N PRO A 52 11.84 -2.46 -9.27
CA PRO A 52 11.61 -1.74 -10.51
C PRO A 52 12.90 -1.60 -11.33
N ALA A 53 12.77 -1.33 -12.64
CA ALA A 53 13.93 -1.09 -13.50
C ALA A 53 14.65 0.22 -13.13
N THR A 54 13.95 1.20 -12.58
CA THR A 54 14.49 2.50 -12.15
C THR A 54 13.79 2.97 -10.88
N GLY A 55 14.47 3.76 -10.06
CA GLY A 55 13.94 4.27 -8.81
C GLY A 55 13.99 3.25 -7.67
N ASP A 56 13.47 3.65 -6.52
CA ASP A 56 13.44 2.85 -5.31
C ASP A 56 12.18 1.98 -5.26
N ALA A 57 12.34 0.76 -4.74
CA ALA A 57 11.24 -0.16 -4.60
C ALA A 57 10.22 0.35 -3.56
N HIS A 58 8.95 0.30 -3.92
CA HIS A 58 7.83 0.63 -3.05
C HIS A 58 6.86 -0.53 -2.85
N LEU A 59 7.15 -1.69 -3.45
CA LEU A 59 6.40 -2.93 -3.28
C LEU A 59 7.33 -4.05 -2.82
N LYS A 60 6.90 -4.77 -1.82
CA LYS A 60 7.58 -5.96 -1.29
C LYS A 60 6.57 -7.08 -1.10
N VAL A 61 7.05 -8.28 -0.87
CA VAL A 61 6.26 -9.45 -0.55
C VAL A 61 6.74 -10.05 0.76
N GLN A 62 5.79 -10.52 1.58
CA GLN A 62 6.08 -11.28 2.78
C GLN A 62 5.32 -12.60 2.75
N ARG A 63 6.06 -13.69 2.91
CA ARG A 63 5.52 -15.05 3.02
C ARG A 63 5.17 -15.32 4.47
N VAL A 64 3.88 -15.36 4.77
CA VAL A 64 3.33 -15.54 6.11
C VAL A 64 2.79 -16.96 6.31
N VAL A 65 2.52 -17.33 7.57
CA VAL A 65 1.86 -18.61 7.88
C VAL A 65 0.38 -18.54 7.48
N GLN A 66 -0.26 -17.41 7.77
CA GLN A 66 -1.65 -17.13 7.42
C GLN A 66 -1.77 -15.69 6.93
N THR A 67 -2.40 -15.51 5.77
CA THR A 67 -2.64 -14.18 5.20
C THR A 67 -3.56 -13.37 6.12
N PRO A 68 -3.15 -12.16 6.56
CA PRO A 68 -4.00 -11.29 7.36
C PRO A 68 -5.16 -10.73 6.52
N PRO A 69 -6.19 -10.15 7.14
CA PRO A 69 -7.26 -9.44 6.43
C PRO A 69 -6.69 -8.42 5.44
N GLY A 70 -7.20 -8.41 4.19
CA GLY A 70 -6.68 -7.58 3.10
C GLY A 70 -5.35 -8.06 2.49
N GLY A 71 -4.58 -8.87 3.22
CA GLY A 71 -3.29 -9.40 2.72
C GLY A 71 -2.25 -8.31 2.43
N LEU A 72 -2.26 -7.22 3.22
CA LEU A 72 -1.40 -6.07 3.00
C LEU A 72 -1.05 -5.40 4.33
N HIS A 73 0.20 -4.95 4.46
CA HIS A 73 0.63 -3.98 5.48
C HIS A 73 1.58 -2.93 4.88
N LEU A 74 1.86 -1.87 5.63
CA LEU A 74 2.70 -0.77 5.20
C LEU A 74 3.99 -0.70 6.02
N ASP A 75 5.12 -0.38 5.37
CA ASP A 75 6.29 0.17 6.04
C ASP A 75 6.31 1.69 5.85
N LEU A 76 6.31 2.43 6.95
CA LEU A 76 6.53 3.86 6.99
C LEU A 76 8.01 4.12 7.30
N HIS A 77 8.73 4.61 6.32
CA HIS A 77 10.16 4.88 6.42
C HIS A 77 10.42 6.27 6.98
N THR A 78 11.34 6.38 7.94
CA THR A 78 11.68 7.63 8.62
C THR A 78 13.14 7.64 9.05
N ASP A 79 13.69 8.82 9.33
CA ASP A 79 15.02 8.99 9.92
C ASP A 79 14.98 8.82 11.46
N ASP A 80 13.79 8.80 12.08
CA ASP A 80 13.59 8.62 13.52
C ASP A 80 12.49 7.61 13.80
N VAL A 81 12.86 6.33 13.80
CA VAL A 81 11.93 5.19 13.99
C VAL A 81 11.22 5.29 15.34
N ARG A 82 11.95 5.58 16.41
CA ARG A 82 11.34 5.65 17.76
C ARG A 82 10.44 6.86 17.91
N GLY A 83 10.86 8.02 17.41
CA GLY A 83 10.06 9.23 17.45
C GLY A 83 8.75 9.11 16.67
N LEU A 84 8.78 8.50 15.48
CA LEU A 84 7.56 8.28 14.69
C LEU A 84 6.64 7.23 15.34
N ALA A 85 7.20 6.17 15.93
CA ALA A 85 6.43 5.17 16.66
C ALA A 85 5.74 5.76 17.91
N HIS A 86 6.44 6.56 18.71
CA HIS A 86 5.81 7.29 19.85
C HIS A 86 4.72 8.25 19.38
N ARG A 87 4.95 8.96 18.27
CA ARG A 87 3.89 9.81 17.68
C ARG A 87 2.67 8.99 17.28
N ALA A 88 2.86 7.80 16.71
CA ALA A 88 1.74 6.92 16.40
C ALA A 88 0.97 6.51 17.66
N GLU A 89 1.67 6.16 18.76
CA GLU A 89 1.03 5.84 20.05
C GLU A 89 0.26 7.03 20.62
N ASP A 90 0.82 8.23 20.57
CA ASP A 90 0.13 9.47 21.00
C ASP A 90 -1.14 9.76 20.20
N LEU A 91 -1.21 9.27 18.96
CA LEU A 91 -2.37 9.36 18.07
C LEU A 91 -3.32 8.15 18.17
N GLY A 92 -3.09 7.23 19.12
CA GLY A 92 -3.97 6.11 19.41
C GLY A 92 -3.60 4.77 18.76
N ALA A 93 -2.45 4.67 18.09
CA ALA A 93 -1.96 3.38 17.58
C ALA A 93 -1.47 2.47 18.72
N SER A 94 -1.55 1.17 18.51
CA SER A 94 -0.77 0.20 19.28
C SER A 94 0.65 0.10 18.71
N ALA A 95 1.65 -0.15 19.57
CA ALA A 95 3.02 -0.37 19.13
C ALA A 95 3.67 -1.56 19.85
N SER A 96 4.46 -2.32 19.10
CA SER A 96 5.27 -3.44 19.60
C SER A 96 6.73 -3.22 19.21
N TYR A 97 7.54 -2.92 20.20
CA TYR A 97 8.99 -2.66 20.04
C TYR A 97 9.74 -3.99 20.04
N LEU A 98 10.21 -4.39 18.88
CA LEU A 98 11.04 -5.58 18.71
C LEU A 98 12.51 -5.16 18.64
N ASP A 99 13.42 -6.00 19.15
CA ASP A 99 14.88 -5.75 19.06
C ASP A 99 15.45 -5.96 17.63
N LEU A 100 14.65 -5.61 16.61
CA LEU A 100 14.94 -5.83 15.19
C LEU A 100 15.18 -4.53 14.41
N GLY A 101 15.22 -3.37 15.11
CA GLY A 101 15.44 -2.08 14.47
C GLY A 101 14.21 -1.45 13.82
N TYR A 102 13.03 -2.06 13.97
CA TYR A 102 11.74 -1.52 13.52
C TYR A 102 10.66 -1.69 14.60
N VAL A 103 9.55 -0.99 14.45
CA VAL A 103 8.39 -1.08 15.36
C VAL A 103 7.17 -1.51 14.58
N VAL A 104 6.50 -2.56 15.05
CA VAL A 104 5.21 -3.00 14.49
C VAL A 104 4.11 -2.23 15.18
N CYS A 105 3.25 -1.59 14.39
CA CYS A 105 2.13 -0.79 14.86
C CYS A 105 0.80 -1.28 14.29
N GLY A 106 -0.28 -0.94 15.00
CA GLY A 106 -1.64 -1.05 14.49
C GLY A 106 -2.33 0.31 14.62
N SER A 107 -2.96 0.81 13.53
CA SER A 107 -3.73 2.03 13.59
C SER A 107 -4.92 1.89 14.57
N PRO A 108 -5.61 2.96 14.96
CA PRO A 108 -6.79 2.86 15.81
C PRO A 108 -7.86 1.90 15.29
N GLY A 109 -8.01 1.78 13.96
CA GLY A 109 -8.92 0.83 13.31
C GLY A 109 -8.29 -0.53 13.01
N GLY A 110 -7.05 -0.78 13.40
CA GLY A 110 -6.38 -2.08 13.31
C GLY A 110 -5.62 -2.36 12.01
N MET A 111 -5.38 -1.36 11.16
CA MET A 111 -4.48 -1.51 10.01
C MET A 111 -3.05 -1.71 10.49
N THR A 112 -2.43 -2.82 10.10
CA THR A 112 -1.03 -3.09 10.44
C THR A 112 -0.08 -2.23 9.62
N PHE A 113 0.90 -1.62 10.29
CA PHE A 113 2.02 -0.96 9.65
C PHE A 113 3.29 -1.10 10.50
N CYS A 114 4.45 -0.98 9.85
CA CYS A 114 5.73 -0.92 10.53
C CYS A 114 6.32 0.48 10.39
N VAL A 115 7.03 0.93 11.43
CA VAL A 115 7.90 2.09 11.35
C VAL A 115 9.32 1.57 11.20
N VAL A 116 9.98 1.96 10.11
CA VAL A 116 11.28 1.41 9.71
C VAL A 116 12.26 2.52 9.32
N ASP A 117 13.56 2.21 9.34
CA ASP A 117 14.60 3.11 8.83
C ASP A 117 14.49 3.30 7.31
N HIS A 118 15.00 4.43 6.81
CA HIS A 118 14.82 4.82 5.43
C HIS A 118 16.11 4.85 4.62
N PRO A 119 16.20 4.11 3.48
CA PRO A 119 17.38 4.12 2.63
C PRO A 119 17.25 4.86 1.30
N GLY A 120 16.09 5.31 0.85
CA GLY A 120 15.94 5.85 -0.51
C GLY A 120 14.81 6.85 -0.68
N ALA A 121 14.73 7.51 -1.83
CA ALA A 121 13.73 8.54 -2.11
C ALA A 121 13.46 8.78 -3.62
N MET A 122 13.91 7.90 -4.50
CA MET A 122 13.73 8.10 -5.93
C MET A 122 12.51 7.34 -6.44
N ARG A 123 11.51 8.09 -6.90
CA ARG A 123 10.29 7.52 -7.46
C ARG A 123 10.57 6.63 -8.68
N THR A 124 9.91 5.49 -8.72
CA THR A 124 9.86 4.59 -9.86
C THR A 124 9.11 5.22 -11.04
N GLN A 125 9.53 4.89 -12.26
CA GLN A 125 8.82 5.27 -13.48
C GLN A 125 7.71 4.25 -13.81
N PRO A 126 6.59 4.70 -14.40
CA PRO A 126 5.54 3.79 -14.87
C PRO A 126 6.06 2.77 -15.88
N SER A 127 5.59 1.53 -15.80
CA SER A 127 5.85 0.51 -16.79
C SER A 127 5.03 0.77 -18.07
N THR A 128 5.58 0.42 -19.22
CA THR A 128 4.93 0.63 -20.54
C THR A 128 4.50 -0.71 -21.15
N TRP A 129 3.26 -0.77 -21.57
CA TRP A 129 2.60 -1.92 -22.18
C TRP A 129 1.97 -1.55 -23.53
N PRO A 130 1.51 -2.50 -24.34
CA PRO A 130 0.80 -2.18 -25.58
C PRO A 130 -0.42 -1.28 -25.41
N GLY A 131 -1.11 -1.35 -24.25
CA GLY A 131 -2.28 -0.52 -23.92
C GLY A 131 -1.98 0.82 -23.26
N GLY A 132 -0.70 1.19 -23.09
CA GLY A 132 -0.29 2.42 -22.39
C GLY A 132 0.60 2.16 -21.18
N ARG A 133 0.72 3.14 -20.30
CA ARG A 133 1.52 3.03 -19.09
C ARG A 133 0.66 2.68 -17.91
N SER A 134 1.23 1.98 -16.94
CA SER A 134 0.61 1.75 -15.64
C SER A 134 1.64 1.70 -14.52
N MET A 135 1.18 1.96 -13.30
CA MET A 135 1.97 1.74 -12.09
C MET A 135 1.08 1.65 -10.85
N VAL A 136 1.52 0.91 -9.85
CA VAL A 136 0.97 1.01 -8.50
C VAL A 136 1.48 2.31 -7.90
N ASP A 137 0.60 3.25 -7.60
CA ASP A 137 0.95 4.58 -7.09
C ASP A 137 0.16 4.98 -5.84
N GLU A 138 -0.76 4.13 -5.40
CA GLU A 138 -1.63 4.42 -4.26
C GLU A 138 -1.98 3.15 -3.49
N VAL A 139 -2.10 3.27 -2.18
CA VAL A 139 -2.74 2.27 -1.31
C VAL A 139 -4.07 2.85 -0.86
N CYS A 140 -5.15 2.13 -1.12
CA CYS A 140 -6.47 2.46 -0.62
C CYS A 140 -6.69 1.73 0.72
N LEU A 141 -7.03 2.48 1.76
CA LEU A 141 -7.40 1.96 3.08
C LEU A 141 -8.92 1.87 3.16
N ASP A 142 -9.43 0.67 3.32
CA ASP A 142 -10.86 0.36 3.43
C ASP A 142 -11.30 0.53 4.89
N VAL A 143 -11.96 1.65 5.17
CA VAL A 143 -12.27 2.10 6.53
C VAL A 143 -13.74 1.85 6.85
N PRO A 144 -14.06 1.04 7.89
CA PRO A 144 -15.43 0.87 8.37
C PRO A 144 -16.06 2.21 8.74
N PRO A 145 -17.39 2.40 8.54
CA PRO A 145 -18.07 3.66 8.83
C PRO A 145 -17.82 4.18 10.24
N SER A 146 -17.85 3.31 11.25
CA SER A 146 -17.62 3.67 12.65
C SER A 146 -16.21 4.17 12.96
N ARG A 147 -15.21 3.86 12.11
CA ARG A 147 -13.80 4.23 12.27
C ARG A 147 -13.37 5.41 11.38
N TRP A 148 -14.25 5.90 10.51
CA TRP A 148 -13.89 6.87 9.46
C TRP A 148 -13.22 8.15 9.98
N GLY A 149 -13.78 8.76 11.03
CA GLY A 149 -13.22 10.00 11.60
C GLY A 149 -11.84 9.77 12.21
N GLU A 150 -11.76 8.76 13.09
CA GLU A 150 -10.54 8.41 13.83
C GLU A 150 -9.39 8.04 12.88
N GLU A 151 -9.62 7.17 11.89
CA GLU A 151 -8.61 6.76 10.91
C GLU A 151 -8.18 7.93 10.01
N SER A 152 -9.11 8.76 9.57
CA SER A 152 -8.79 9.91 8.72
C SER A 152 -7.90 10.92 9.44
N GLU A 153 -8.17 11.19 10.71
CA GLU A 153 -7.36 12.07 11.55
C GLU A 153 -6.00 11.45 11.86
N PHE A 154 -5.99 10.16 12.20
CA PHE A 154 -4.77 9.41 12.50
C PHE A 154 -3.76 9.47 11.34
N TRP A 155 -4.15 9.02 10.14
CA TRP A 155 -3.22 8.97 9.00
C TRP A 155 -2.74 10.35 8.56
N SER A 156 -3.61 11.36 8.60
CA SER A 156 -3.23 12.74 8.29
C SER A 156 -2.22 13.29 9.31
N ALA A 157 -2.49 13.07 10.61
CA ALA A 157 -1.62 13.54 11.68
C ALA A 157 -0.29 12.78 11.72
N LEU A 158 -0.30 11.46 11.54
CA LEU A 158 0.92 10.64 11.57
C LEU A 158 1.87 10.99 10.44
N THR A 159 1.35 11.11 9.21
CA THR A 159 2.16 11.42 8.03
C THR A 159 2.53 12.90 7.95
N GLY A 160 1.72 13.77 8.54
CA GLY A 160 1.82 15.22 8.36
C GLY A 160 1.38 15.69 6.97
N TRP A 161 0.73 14.82 6.18
CA TRP A 161 0.27 15.15 4.83
C TRP A 161 -1.15 15.72 4.87
N SER A 162 -1.41 16.68 3.99
CA SER A 162 -2.71 17.34 3.94
C SER A 162 -3.78 16.42 3.33
N PRO A 163 -4.91 16.20 4.02
CA PRO A 163 -6.01 15.45 3.46
C PRO A 163 -6.74 16.30 2.41
N LYS A 164 -7.26 15.64 1.38
CA LYS A 164 -8.10 16.22 0.35
C LYS A 164 -9.31 15.32 0.11
N ASP A 165 -10.49 15.83 0.41
CA ASP A 165 -11.75 15.15 0.10
C ASP A 165 -11.99 15.14 -1.41
N HIS A 166 -12.68 14.11 -1.88
CA HIS A 166 -13.07 14.02 -3.28
C HIS A 166 -14.37 14.80 -3.51
N ASP A 167 -14.37 15.71 -4.49
CA ASP A 167 -15.48 16.67 -4.71
C ASP A 167 -16.83 15.98 -5.04
N LEU A 168 -16.80 14.83 -5.69
CA LEU A 168 -18.01 14.10 -6.13
C LEU A 168 -18.30 12.83 -5.31
N PHE A 169 -17.35 12.32 -4.57
CA PHE A 169 -17.44 11.05 -3.85
C PHE A 169 -16.95 11.26 -2.41
N PRO A 170 -17.83 11.69 -1.49
CA PRO A 170 -17.45 12.05 -0.12
C PRO A 170 -16.97 10.86 0.73
N GLU A 171 -17.12 9.64 0.23
CA GLU A 171 -16.56 8.42 0.81
C GLU A 171 -15.05 8.29 0.60
N TYR A 172 -14.45 9.11 -0.27
CA TYR A 172 -13.01 9.08 -0.54
C TYR A 172 -12.29 10.32 -0.02
N ARG A 173 -11.18 10.07 0.68
CA ARG A 173 -10.26 11.10 1.18
C ARG A 173 -8.84 10.72 0.82
N ARG A 174 -8.18 11.53 0.02
CA ARG A 174 -6.78 11.30 -0.35
C ARG A 174 -5.85 12.02 0.62
N ILE A 175 -4.82 11.30 1.07
CA ILE A 175 -3.72 11.84 1.88
C ILE A 175 -2.46 11.69 1.05
N ALA A 176 -2.05 12.76 0.37
CA ALA A 176 -0.95 12.75 -0.57
C ALA A 176 0.29 13.43 0.00
N PRO A 177 1.48 12.85 -0.21
CA PRO A 177 2.72 13.50 0.19
C PRO A 177 2.94 14.81 -0.57
N PRO A 178 3.66 15.78 0.01
CA PRO A 178 3.95 17.08 -0.64
C PRO A 178 4.83 16.96 -1.88
N GLN A 179 5.56 15.86 -2.04
CA GLN A 179 6.40 15.56 -3.20
C GLN A 179 6.02 14.21 -3.79
N ALA A 180 6.56 13.89 -4.99
CA ALA A 180 6.26 12.65 -5.68
C ALA A 180 6.92 11.43 -5.00
N PHE A 181 6.33 10.97 -3.93
CA PHE A 181 6.63 9.68 -3.30
C PHE A 181 6.18 8.52 -4.20
N GLY A 182 6.66 7.30 -3.92
CA GLY A 182 6.23 6.11 -4.65
C GLY A 182 4.74 5.83 -4.48
N LEU A 183 4.24 5.92 -3.25
CA LEU A 183 2.84 5.66 -2.91
C LEU A 183 2.21 6.85 -2.19
N SER A 184 0.93 7.10 -2.50
CA SER A 184 0.02 7.93 -1.71
C SER A 184 -0.98 7.06 -0.96
N LEU A 185 -1.71 7.66 -0.02
CA LEU A 185 -2.81 6.98 0.69
C LEU A 185 -4.15 7.54 0.21
N LEU A 186 -5.07 6.65 -0.08
CA LEU A 186 -6.48 6.93 -0.28
C LEU A 186 -7.24 6.26 0.87
N LEU A 187 -8.13 6.96 1.54
CA LEU A 187 -9.06 6.35 2.47
C LEU A 187 -10.41 6.22 1.77
N GLN A 188 -10.98 5.03 1.82
CA GLN A 188 -12.33 4.74 1.35
C GLN A 188 -13.21 4.38 2.54
N ARG A 189 -14.24 5.19 2.81
CA ARG A 189 -15.26 4.82 3.78
C ARG A 189 -16.16 3.73 3.17
N LEU A 190 -16.18 2.58 3.81
CA LEU A 190 -17.06 1.48 3.41
C LEU A 190 -18.53 1.79 3.72
N ASP A 191 -19.44 1.08 3.05
CA ASP A 191 -20.87 1.11 3.38
C ASP A 191 -21.19 0.23 4.60
N ASP A 192 -20.46 -0.90 4.73
CA ASP A 192 -20.67 -1.90 5.76
C ASP A 192 -19.57 -1.89 6.82
N GLU A 193 -19.93 -2.24 8.05
CA GLU A 193 -18.98 -2.42 9.15
C GLU A 193 -18.07 -3.64 8.90
N GLN A 194 -16.78 -3.47 9.19
CA GLN A 194 -15.77 -4.51 9.17
C GLN A 194 -15.04 -4.52 10.52
N PRO A 195 -14.47 -5.67 10.94
CA PRO A 195 -13.81 -5.77 12.24
C PRO A 195 -12.54 -4.92 12.34
N VAL A 196 -11.85 -4.72 11.22
CA VAL A 196 -10.60 -3.94 11.14
C VAL A 196 -10.53 -3.18 9.83
N VAL A 197 -9.72 -2.13 9.80
CA VAL A 197 -9.30 -1.45 8.57
C VAL A 197 -8.41 -2.39 7.78
N THR A 198 -8.67 -2.51 6.50
CA THR A 198 -7.82 -3.26 5.55
C THR A 198 -7.27 -2.33 4.48
N GLY A 199 -6.49 -2.85 3.56
CA GLY A 199 -5.99 -2.06 2.45
C GLY A 199 -5.89 -2.87 1.16
N HIS A 200 -5.93 -2.16 0.04
CA HIS A 200 -5.67 -2.72 -1.27
C HIS A 200 -4.82 -1.78 -2.12
N LEU A 201 -4.20 -2.32 -3.17
CA LEU A 201 -3.40 -1.53 -4.09
C LEU A 201 -4.28 -0.92 -5.18
N ASP A 202 -3.99 0.34 -5.53
CA ASP A 202 -4.55 1.00 -6.70
C ASP A 202 -3.45 1.24 -7.74
N LEU A 203 -3.75 0.85 -8.97
CA LEU A 203 -2.91 1.14 -10.14
C LEU A 203 -3.52 2.29 -10.93
N ALA A 204 -2.70 3.29 -11.23
CA ALA A 204 -3.01 4.26 -12.27
C ALA A 204 -2.69 3.65 -13.64
N ALA A 205 -3.55 3.87 -14.65
CA ALA A 205 -3.33 3.39 -16.02
C ALA A 205 -3.83 4.40 -17.06
N ASP A 206 -3.06 4.59 -18.16
CA ASP A 206 -3.44 5.44 -19.29
C ASP A 206 -4.73 4.90 -19.97
N ASP A 207 -4.85 3.57 -20.07
CA ASP A 207 -6.08 2.85 -20.48
C ASP A 207 -6.36 1.73 -19.46
N PHE A 208 -7.20 2.03 -18.47
CA PHE A 208 -7.52 1.11 -17.38
C PHE A 208 -8.30 -0.13 -17.84
N THR A 209 -9.02 -0.05 -18.96
CA THR A 209 -9.73 -1.20 -19.52
C THR A 209 -8.77 -2.17 -20.20
N ALA A 210 -7.85 -1.66 -21.02
CA ALA A 210 -6.80 -2.48 -21.63
C ALA A 210 -5.90 -3.10 -20.58
N GLU A 211 -5.55 -2.35 -19.54
CA GLU A 211 -4.72 -2.83 -18.43
C GLU A 211 -5.42 -3.93 -17.63
N ALA A 212 -6.71 -3.76 -17.28
CA ALA A 212 -7.47 -4.82 -16.64
C ALA A 212 -7.55 -6.09 -17.52
N GLY A 213 -7.74 -5.93 -18.84
CA GLY A 213 -7.69 -7.05 -19.81
C GLY A 213 -6.34 -7.78 -19.79
N ARG A 214 -5.24 -7.03 -19.68
CA ARG A 214 -3.89 -7.62 -19.53
C ARG A 214 -3.76 -8.40 -18.23
N HIS A 215 -4.27 -7.87 -17.09
CA HIS A 215 -4.26 -8.57 -15.81
C HIS A 215 -5.11 -9.84 -15.83
N MET A 216 -6.25 -9.81 -16.50
CA MET A 216 -7.07 -11.02 -16.69
C MET A 216 -6.32 -12.10 -17.46
N ALA A 217 -5.55 -11.74 -18.49
CA ALA A 217 -4.71 -12.69 -19.22
C ALA A 217 -3.55 -13.25 -18.35
N LEU A 218 -3.21 -12.59 -17.25
CA LEU A 218 -2.24 -13.05 -16.25
C LEU A 218 -2.89 -13.87 -15.12
N GLY A 219 -4.22 -14.01 -15.11
CA GLY A 219 -4.94 -14.81 -14.13
C GLY A 219 -5.80 -14.03 -13.13
N ALA A 220 -5.90 -12.72 -13.27
CA ALA A 220 -6.82 -11.93 -12.45
C ALA A 220 -8.29 -12.17 -12.83
N ARG A 221 -9.18 -11.94 -11.89
CA ARG A 221 -10.64 -12.02 -12.08
C ARG A 221 -11.27 -10.66 -11.83
N VAL A 222 -12.16 -10.22 -12.73
CA VAL A 222 -12.95 -9.00 -12.51
C VAL A 222 -14.00 -9.26 -11.44
N VAL A 223 -14.01 -8.43 -10.41
CA VAL A 223 -15.02 -8.43 -9.35
C VAL A 223 -16.12 -7.41 -9.67
N ARG A 224 -15.73 -6.20 -10.07
CA ARG A 224 -16.66 -5.12 -10.37
C ARG A 224 -16.08 -4.17 -11.41
N HIS A 225 -16.93 -3.71 -12.34
CA HIS A 225 -16.57 -2.69 -13.32
C HIS A 225 -17.35 -1.41 -13.03
N LEU A 226 -16.63 -0.31 -12.86
CA LEU A 226 -17.19 1.02 -12.65
C LEU A 226 -16.73 1.97 -13.78
N SER A 227 -17.23 3.18 -13.80
CA SER A 227 -16.96 4.14 -14.89
C SER A 227 -15.48 4.55 -14.98
N ASN A 228 -14.78 4.63 -13.84
CA ASN A 228 -13.40 5.16 -13.75
C ASN A 228 -12.39 4.18 -13.14
N TRP A 229 -12.84 2.99 -12.73
CA TRP A 229 -11.95 1.94 -12.23
C TRP A 229 -12.59 0.56 -12.36
N ILE A 230 -11.76 -0.45 -12.35
CA ILE A 230 -12.14 -1.86 -12.33
C ILE A 230 -11.55 -2.49 -11.08
N VAL A 231 -12.41 -3.13 -10.29
CA VAL A 231 -12.00 -3.94 -9.14
C VAL A 231 -11.67 -5.34 -9.62
N LEU A 232 -10.48 -5.79 -9.32
CA LEU A 232 -9.98 -7.10 -9.68
C LEU A 232 -9.59 -7.89 -8.42
N GLU A 233 -9.49 -9.19 -8.60
CA GLU A 233 -8.92 -10.10 -7.62
C GLU A 233 -7.74 -10.82 -8.26
N ASP A 234 -6.61 -10.84 -7.57
CA ASP A 234 -5.43 -11.56 -8.02
C ASP A 234 -5.60 -13.10 -7.88
N PRO A 235 -4.70 -13.92 -8.43
CA PRO A 235 -4.83 -15.39 -8.37
C PRO A 235 -4.86 -16.00 -6.98
N VAL A 236 -4.50 -15.24 -5.93
CA VAL A 236 -4.54 -15.70 -4.53
C VAL A 236 -5.71 -15.08 -3.73
N GLY A 237 -6.62 -14.38 -4.41
CA GLY A 237 -7.84 -13.83 -3.80
C GLY A 237 -7.69 -12.45 -3.20
N ARG A 238 -6.60 -11.71 -3.49
CA ARG A 238 -6.41 -10.33 -3.02
C ARG A 238 -7.10 -9.36 -3.96
N THR A 239 -7.95 -8.49 -3.41
CA THR A 239 -8.61 -7.40 -4.15
C THR A 239 -7.62 -6.27 -4.42
N TYR A 240 -7.73 -5.65 -5.60
CA TYR A 240 -7.02 -4.44 -6.01
C TYR A 240 -7.78 -3.71 -7.12
N CYS A 241 -7.41 -2.45 -7.41
CA CYS A 241 -8.08 -1.68 -8.45
C CYS A 241 -7.12 -1.26 -9.56
N VAL A 242 -7.66 -1.18 -10.80
CA VAL A 242 -7.04 -0.47 -11.92
C VAL A 242 -7.91 0.74 -12.24
N THR A 243 -7.33 1.93 -12.18
CA THR A 243 -8.04 3.21 -12.18
C THR A 243 -7.66 4.07 -13.39
N ALA A 244 -8.62 4.88 -13.87
CA ALA A 244 -8.44 5.85 -14.96
C ALA A 244 -7.64 7.09 -14.52
N ARG A 245 -6.56 6.90 -13.75
CA ARG A 245 -5.63 7.96 -13.35
C ARG A 245 -4.39 7.93 -14.24
N THR A 246 -3.82 9.09 -14.55
CA THR A 246 -2.57 9.16 -15.31
C THR A 246 -1.41 8.65 -14.45
N PRO A 247 -0.67 7.61 -14.87
CA PRO A 247 0.53 7.14 -14.18
C PRO A 247 1.62 8.23 -14.18
N ARG A 248 2.18 8.54 -13.02
CA ARG A 248 3.12 9.65 -12.85
C ARG A 248 4.38 9.23 -12.14
#